data_bf7e3fdc12856ede0ca29dbddd15a635
#
_entry.id   bf7e3fdc12856ede0ca29dbddd15a635
#
_cell.length_a   1.000
_cell.length_b   1.000
_cell.length_c   1.000
_cell.angle_alpha   90.00
_cell.angle_beta   90.00
_cell.angle_gamma   90.00
#
_symmetry.space_group_name_H-M   'P 1'
#
loop_
_entity.id
_entity.type
_entity.pdbx_description
1 polymer ?
#
loop_
_entity_poly.entity_id
_entity_poly.type
_entity_poly.pdbx_seq_one_letter_code
_entity_poly.pdbx_strand_id
1 'polypeptide(L)'
;MDTRIALIGIVLSSNDSVEELNHLLSRYREYIIGRMGLPYREKGISIISVAIDAPGDIISALSGKLGMLPGVSTKTIYAKTPEKTPEKTPEKPSEKEVCTHL
;
A
#
# COMPACT_ATOMS: atom_id res chain seq x y z
N MET A 1 18.11 -3.53 -11.44
CA MET A 1 16.99 -2.77 -11.43
C MET A 1 16.58 -2.37 -10.08
N ASP A 2 16.43 -1.15 -9.87
CA ASP A 2 16.10 -0.66 -8.55
C ASP A 2 14.65 -0.83 -8.23
N THR A 3 14.37 -1.35 -7.09
CA THR A 3 13.00 -1.45 -6.66
C THR A 3 12.80 -0.62 -5.42
N ARG A 4 11.57 -0.32 -5.13
CA ARG A 4 11.20 0.45 -3.96
C ARG A 4 10.14 -0.32 -3.20
N ILE A 5 10.11 -0.10 -1.91
CA ILE A 5 9.11 -0.72 -1.09
C ILE A 5 8.05 0.31 -0.78
N ALA A 6 6.82 -0.07 -0.92
CA ALA A 6 5.72 0.86 -0.70
C ALA A 6 4.54 0.15 -0.08
N LEU A 7 3.69 0.93 0.53
CA LEU A 7 2.45 0.43 1.09
C LEU A 7 1.33 1.17 0.39
N ILE A 8 0.44 0.44 -0.23
CA ILE A 8 -0.71 1.04 -0.90
C ILE A 8 -1.92 0.81 -0.03
N GLY A 9 -2.51 1.90 0.43
CA GLY A 9 -3.73 1.82 1.21
C GLY A 9 -4.92 2.00 0.30
N ILE A 10 -5.89 1.13 0.40
CA ILE A 10 -7.04 1.11 -0.48
C ILE A 10 -8.30 1.12 0.35
N VAL A 11 -9.22 2.00 0.02
CA VAL A 11 -10.51 2.02 0.68
C VAL A 11 -11.57 1.81 -0.38
N LEU A 12 -12.39 0.77 -0.20
CA LEU A 12 -13.50 0.51 -1.10
C LEU A 12 -14.77 0.95 -0.43
N SER A 13 -15.50 1.86 -1.03
CA SER A 13 -16.74 2.32 -0.46
C SER A 13 -17.94 1.57 -1.01
N SER A 14 -17.73 0.64 -1.92
CA SER A 14 -18.81 -0.19 -2.41
C SER A 14 -18.21 -1.49 -2.91
N ASN A 15 -19.07 -2.45 -3.22
CA ASN A 15 -18.59 -3.74 -3.73
C ASN A 15 -18.47 -3.76 -5.23
N ASP A 16 -18.73 -2.65 -5.88
CA ASP A 16 -18.78 -2.64 -7.34
C ASP A 16 -17.47 -3.04 -7.99
N SER A 17 -16.36 -2.72 -7.39
CA SER A 17 -15.07 -2.96 -8.02
C SER A 17 -14.27 -4.06 -7.37
N VAL A 18 -14.91 -4.87 -6.53
CA VAL A 18 -14.14 -5.89 -5.79
C VAL A 18 -13.47 -6.87 -6.73
N GLU A 19 -14.20 -7.35 -7.74
CA GLU A 19 -13.61 -8.32 -8.63
C GLU A 19 -12.49 -7.74 -9.44
N GLU A 20 -12.67 -6.53 -9.94
CA GLU A 20 -11.63 -5.91 -10.73
C GLU A 20 -10.43 -5.59 -9.89
N LEU A 21 -10.65 -5.16 -8.65
CA LEU A 21 -9.55 -4.88 -7.77
C LEU A 21 -8.73 -6.14 -7.51
N ASN A 22 -9.40 -7.25 -7.22
CA ASN A 22 -8.69 -8.49 -6.98
C ASN A 22 -7.97 -8.97 -8.23
N HIS A 23 -8.57 -8.75 -9.40
CA HIS A 23 -7.94 -9.14 -10.64
C HIS A 23 -6.65 -8.33 -10.87
N LEU A 24 -6.71 -7.03 -10.61
CA LEU A 24 -5.52 -6.22 -10.75
C LEU A 24 -4.43 -6.65 -9.80
N LEU A 25 -4.79 -6.88 -8.55
CA LEU A 25 -3.77 -7.28 -7.58
C LEU A 25 -3.17 -8.62 -7.96
N SER A 26 -3.98 -9.51 -8.54
CA SER A 26 -3.47 -10.79 -8.96
C SER A 26 -2.46 -10.65 -10.09
N ARG A 27 -2.67 -9.70 -10.98
CA ARG A 27 -1.74 -9.51 -12.10
C ARG A 27 -0.40 -8.96 -11.64
N TYR A 28 -0.37 -8.31 -10.49
CA TYR A 28 0.88 -7.76 -9.96
C TYR A 28 1.41 -8.57 -8.80
N ARG A 29 0.89 -9.78 -8.61
CA ARG A 29 1.20 -10.53 -7.40
C ARG A 29 2.68 -10.83 -7.23
N GLU A 30 3.42 -10.92 -8.31
CA GLU A 30 4.82 -11.25 -8.13
C GLU A 30 5.58 -10.10 -7.49
N TYR A 31 5.02 -8.91 -7.45
CA TYR A 31 5.66 -7.79 -6.78
C TYR A 31 5.12 -7.60 -5.37
N ILE A 32 4.03 -8.26 -5.02
CA ILE A 32 3.36 -8.01 -3.75
C ILE A 32 3.98 -8.86 -2.67
N ILE A 33 4.42 -8.20 -1.59
CA ILE A 33 4.99 -8.88 -0.46
C ILE A 33 3.88 -9.49 0.38
N GLY A 34 2.78 -8.78 0.56
CA GLY A 34 1.68 -9.27 1.34
C GLY A 34 0.52 -8.30 1.26
N ARG A 35 -0.64 -8.74 1.68
CA ARG A 35 -1.79 -7.86 1.69
C ARG A 35 -2.68 -8.24 2.86
N MET A 36 -3.45 -7.28 3.32
CA MET A 36 -4.32 -7.50 4.44
C MET A 36 -5.63 -6.76 4.19
N GLY A 37 -6.74 -7.40 4.36
CA GLY A 37 -8.05 -6.80 4.14
C GLY A 37 -8.84 -6.76 5.41
N LEU A 38 -9.57 -5.67 5.60
CA LEU A 38 -10.34 -5.47 6.79
C LEU A 38 -11.71 -4.93 6.42
N PRO A 39 -12.73 -5.77 6.37
CA PRO A 39 -14.06 -5.26 6.07
C PRO A 39 -14.63 -4.54 7.28
N TYR A 40 -15.25 -3.42 7.04
CA TYR A 40 -15.86 -2.66 8.13
C TYR A 40 -17.33 -2.50 7.79
N ARG A 41 -18.13 -3.44 8.26
CA ARG A 41 -19.52 -3.50 7.86
C ARG A 41 -20.34 -2.35 8.32
N GLU A 42 -20.00 -1.77 9.45
CA GLU A 42 -20.79 -0.69 9.98
C GLU A 42 -20.84 0.49 9.04
N LYS A 43 -19.78 0.72 8.30
CA LYS A 43 -19.77 1.81 7.35
C LYS A 43 -19.87 1.34 5.92
N GLY A 44 -19.99 0.05 5.71
CA GLY A 44 -20.10 -0.47 4.37
C GLY A 44 -18.84 -0.32 3.54
N ILE A 45 -17.69 -0.28 4.18
CA ILE A 45 -16.44 -0.10 3.45
C ILE A 45 -15.51 -1.26 3.73
N SER A 46 -14.51 -1.40 2.88
CA SER A 46 -13.45 -2.36 3.10
C SER A 46 -12.13 -1.63 2.98
N ILE A 47 -11.19 -1.98 3.84
CA ILE A 47 -9.88 -1.36 3.84
C ILE A 47 -8.87 -2.44 3.52
N ILE A 48 -8.02 -2.18 2.53
CA ILE A 48 -7.02 -3.15 2.12
C ILE A 48 -5.67 -2.49 2.14
N SER A 49 -4.68 -3.16 2.68
CA SER A 49 -3.31 -2.70 2.67
C SER A 49 -2.49 -3.66 1.85
N VAL A 50 -1.69 -3.14 0.94
CA VAL A 50 -0.87 -3.97 0.08
C VAL A 50 0.57 -3.51 0.20
N ALA A 51 1.46 -4.41 0.60
CA ALA A 51 2.87 -4.12 0.67
C ALA A 51 3.50 -4.63 -0.62
N ILE A 52 4.30 -3.79 -1.27
CA ILE A 52 4.80 -4.11 -2.59
C ILE A 52 6.27 -3.72 -2.70
N ASP A 53 7.03 -4.51 -3.44
CA ASP A 53 8.43 -4.25 -3.70
C ASP A 53 8.58 -4.32 -5.22
N ALA A 54 8.69 -3.20 -5.87
CA ALA A 54 8.69 -3.16 -7.33
C ALA A 54 9.36 -1.88 -7.81
N PRO A 55 9.71 -1.82 -9.09
CA PRO A 55 10.19 -0.55 -9.63
C PRO A 55 9.14 0.53 -9.46
N GLY A 56 9.59 1.76 -9.30
CA GLY A 56 8.66 2.84 -9.01
C GLY A 56 7.57 3.01 -10.04
N ASP A 57 7.90 2.80 -11.32
CA ASP A 57 6.89 2.96 -12.36
C ASP A 57 5.83 1.87 -12.28
N ILE A 58 6.19 0.69 -11.81
CA ILE A 58 5.21 -0.38 -11.63
C ILE A 58 4.27 -0.02 -10.49
N ILE A 59 4.82 0.52 -9.40
CA ILE A 59 4.01 0.91 -8.27
C ILE A 59 3.03 2.01 -8.68
N SER A 60 3.52 2.99 -9.42
CA SER A 60 2.65 4.07 -9.87
C SER A 60 1.57 3.56 -10.81
N ALA A 61 1.92 2.63 -11.67
CA ALA A 61 0.94 2.09 -12.61
C ALA A 61 -0.17 1.35 -11.88
N LEU A 62 0.20 0.53 -10.90
CA LEU A 62 -0.81 -0.20 -10.15
C LEU A 62 -1.67 0.74 -9.35
N SER A 63 -1.05 1.69 -8.65
CA SER A 63 -1.79 2.62 -7.83
C SER A 63 -2.75 3.44 -8.69
N GLY A 64 -2.32 3.86 -9.87
CA GLY A 64 -3.19 4.61 -10.75
C GLY A 64 -4.37 3.80 -11.25
N LYS A 65 -4.12 2.54 -11.61
CA LYS A 65 -5.20 1.69 -12.09
C LYS A 65 -6.22 1.42 -10.98
N LEU A 66 -5.72 1.21 -9.76
CA LEU A 66 -6.62 0.98 -8.66
C LEU A 66 -7.46 2.21 -8.38
N GLY A 67 -6.86 3.38 -8.44
CA GLY A 67 -7.58 4.59 -8.13
C GLY A 67 -8.64 4.95 -9.16
N MET A 68 -8.60 4.34 -10.34
CA MET A 68 -9.60 4.62 -11.35
C MET A 68 -10.82 3.74 -11.22
N LEU A 69 -10.80 2.77 -10.35
CA LEU A 69 -11.96 1.89 -10.19
C LEU A 69 -13.05 2.62 -9.41
N PRO A 70 -14.30 2.44 -9.78
CA PRO A 70 -15.39 3.12 -9.07
C PRO A 70 -15.43 2.76 -7.61
N GLY A 71 -15.59 3.74 -6.75
CA GLY A 71 -15.69 3.51 -5.31
C GLY A 71 -14.39 3.16 -4.64
N VAL A 72 -13.26 3.37 -5.30
CA VAL A 72 -11.96 3.01 -4.75
C VAL A 72 -11.12 4.26 -4.54
N SER A 73 -10.56 4.39 -3.36
CA SER A 73 -9.62 5.46 -3.04
C SER A 73 -8.29 4.82 -2.67
N THR A 74 -7.20 5.37 -3.17
CA THR A 74 -5.89 4.81 -2.87
C THR A 74 -4.92 5.88 -2.44
N LYS A 75 -3.97 5.50 -1.61
CA LYS A 75 -2.84 6.32 -1.24
C LYS A 75 -1.64 5.43 -1.14
N THR A 76 -0.50 5.92 -1.58
CA THR A 76 0.72 5.13 -1.56
C THR A 76 1.76 5.82 -0.73
N ILE A 77 2.39 5.08 0.14
CA ILE A 77 3.47 5.57 0.97
C ILE A 77 4.71 4.80 0.62
N TYR A 78 5.76 5.50 0.25
CA TYR A 78 7.01 4.84 -0.10
C TYR A 78 7.92 4.80 1.10
N ALA A 79 8.61 3.69 1.27
CA ALA A 79 9.59 3.58 2.33
C ALA A 79 10.78 4.44 1.97
N LYS A 80 11.43 4.97 2.98
CA LYS A 80 12.62 5.73 2.73
C LYS A 80 13.75 4.80 2.38
N THR A 81 14.58 5.24 1.47
CA THR A 81 15.67 4.39 1.09
C THR A 81 16.70 4.40 2.15
N PRO A 82 17.13 3.23 2.52
CA PRO A 82 18.05 3.14 3.62
C PRO A 82 19.43 3.57 3.30
N GLU A 83 19.79 3.56 2.09
CA GLU A 83 21.11 3.82 1.87
C GLU A 83 21.51 5.19 2.19
N LYS A 84 20.65 6.06 2.36
CA LYS A 84 21.05 7.27 2.70
C LYS A 84 21.11 7.48 4.01
N THR A 85 21.40 7.66 4.60
CA THR A 85 21.32 7.86 5.76
C THR A 85 21.74 7.44 6.72
N PRO A 86 22.24 7.15 6.91
CA PRO A 86 22.69 6.59 7.92
C PRO A 86 22.79 7.44 9.01
N GLU A 87 23.09 8.08 9.25
CA GLU A 87 23.22 8.75 10.21
C GLU A 87 22.27 9.32 10.79
N LYS A 88 21.80 9.66 10.92
CA LYS A 88 20.91 10.15 11.47
C LYS A 88 20.26 9.70 12.27
N THR A 89 20.04 9.57 12.62
CA THR A 89 19.38 9.12 13.17
C THR A 89 19.09 9.02 14.08
N PRO A 90 19.10 9.01 14.58
CA PRO A 90 18.78 8.62 15.50
C PRO A 90 17.92 9.17 16.22
N GLU A 91 17.49 9.65 16.42
CA GLU A 91 16.74 10.02 16.93
C GLU A 91 15.75 9.73 17.18
N LYS A 92 15.33 9.91 16.99
CA LYS A 92 14.28 9.71 17.12
C LYS A 92 13.87 8.66 17.44
N PRO A 93 14.12 8.16 17.79
CA PRO A 93 13.74 6.99 18.15
C PRO A 93 12.53 7.01 18.79
N SER A 94 12.33 7.74 19.54
CA SER A 94 11.21 7.72 20.20
C SER A 94 10.09 7.56 19.40
N GLU A 95 9.96 8.25 18.54
CA GLU A 95 8.81 8.16 17.89
C GLU A 95 8.66 6.95 17.35
N LYS A 96 9.59 6.28 17.10
CA LYS A 96 9.39 5.18 16.56
C LYS A 96 8.88 4.27 17.38
N GLU A 97 9.18 4.19 18.48
CA GLU A 97 8.66 3.23 19.22
C GLU A 97 7.33 3.35 19.34
N VAL A 98 6.86 4.39 19.28
CA VAL A 98 5.55 4.53 19.36
C VAL A 98 4.85 3.75 18.45
N CYS A 99 5.16 3.80 17.28
CA CYS A 99 4.39 3.12 16.39
C CYS A 99 4.44 1.76 16.64
N THR A 100 5.32 1.32 17.31
CA THR A 100 5.32 0.00 17.44
C THR A 100 4.28 -0.43 18.24
N HIS A 101 3.84 0.25 19.12
CA HIS A 101 2.86 -0.28 19.83
C HIS A 101 1.67 -0.22 19.25
N LEU A 102 1.44 0.23 18.44
CA LEU A 102 0.24 0.26 17.88
C LEU A 102 -0.19 -0.79 17.46
#